data_0e10d545717dce01b39925922426ddf9
#
_entry.id   0e10d545717dce01b39925922426ddf9
#
_cell.length_a   1.000
_cell.length_b   1.000
_cell.length_c   1.000
_cell.angle_alpha   90.00
_cell.angle_beta   90.00
_cell.angle_gamma   90.00
#
_symmetry.space_group_name_H-M   'P 1'
#
loop_
_entity.id
_entity.type
_entity.pdbx_description
1 polymer ?
#
loop_
_entity_poly.entity_id
_entity_poly.type
_entity_poly.pdbx_seq_one_letter_code
_entity_poly.pdbx_strand_id
1 'polypeptide(L)'
;LLGDVGTGRTIVAFCALVCAARHGHQAVMVGPTEILVKQYARSLGPLLDRLGVSWCLLTSTTPTDEKERSLQALAEGQVSICFGTHAVFEPSVQFADCSFVCFDEQQRFGVEQREALLAKAPGADVLSMSATPIPRSLALALYGTTAISYLRRSPQIKSSRTTTVLPFTEEGVAYDAVRAALSRGEQAYVVCPLIGIPTKDLLASDEEESEDEQIEYALVEFGLESDAFNTETAGSGQASRFTAAEQHAEILQGQVFP
;
A
#
# COMPACT_ATOMS: atom_id res chain seq x y z
N LEU A 1 0.75 7.06 -14.26
CA LEU A 1 -0.21 8.02 -13.73
C LEU A 1 0.25 8.46 -12.33
N LEU A 2 0.58 9.71 -12.17
CA LEU A 2 1.03 10.28 -10.90
C LEU A 2 -0.04 11.22 -10.34
N GLY A 3 -0.25 11.15 -9.03
CA GLY A 3 -1.21 12.01 -8.35
C GLY A 3 -1.18 11.79 -6.85
N ASP A 4 -1.41 12.83 -6.07
CA ASP A 4 -1.47 12.77 -4.61
C ASP A 4 -2.66 11.90 -4.15
N VAL A 5 -2.67 11.53 -2.88
CA VAL A 5 -3.78 10.80 -2.27
C VAL A 5 -5.09 11.58 -2.45
N GLY A 6 -6.16 10.87 -2.85
CA GLY A 6 -7.47 11.48 -3.07
C GLY A 6 -7.64 12.23 -4.40
N THR A 7 -6.67 12.19 -5.31
CA THR A 7 -6.81 12.81 -6.66
C THR A 7 -7.66 12.01 -7.65
N GLY A 8 -8.05 10.79 -7.29
CA GLY A 8 -8.89 9.95 -8.15
C GLY A 8 -8.12 8.98 -9.04
N ARG A 9 -6.86 8.64 -8.76
CA ARG A 9 -6.08 7.65 -9.53
C ARG A 9 -6.85 6.34 -9.73
N THR A 10 -7.44 5.82 -8.67
CA THR A 10 -8.19 4.56 -8.69
C THR A 10 -9.37 4.57 -9.65
N ILE A 11 -10.09 5.71 -9.78
CA ILE A 11 -11.21 5.79 -10.71
C ILE A 11 -10.75 5.81 -12.17
N VAL A 12 -9.58 6.40 -12.45
CA VAL A 12 -8.98 6.35 -13.79
C VAL A 12 -8.61 4.92 -14.17
N ALA A 13 -7.95 4.19 -13.24
CA ALA A 13 -7.65 2.78 -13.43
C ALA A 13 -8.94 1.95 -13.63
N PHE A 14 -9.98 2.19 -12.80
CA PHE A 14 -11.26 1.53 -12.95
C PHE A 14 -11.88 1.72 -14.33
N CYS A 15 -11.87 2.94 -14.86
CA CYS A 15 -12.37 3.19 -16.21
C CYS A 15 -11.60 2.39 -17.27
N ALA A 16 -10.27 2.30 -17.15
CA ALA A 16 -9.47 1.52 -18.07
C ALA A 16 -9.72 0.00 -17.96
N LEU A 17 -9.82 -0.53 -16.72
CA LEU A 17 -10.20 -1.92 -16.48
C LEU A 17 -11.55 -2.27 -17.11
N VAL A 18 -12.56 -1.42 -16.88
CA VAL A 18 -13.91 -1.61 -17.45
C VAL A 18 -13.87 -1.49 -18.98
N CYS A 19 -13.07 -0.60 -19.53
CA CYS A 19 -12.88 -0.47 -20.97
C CYS A 19 -12.35 -1.79 -21.57
N ALA A 20 -11.29 -2.37 -21.02
CA ALA A 20 -10.76 -3.65 -21.47
C ALA A 20 -11.84 -4.76 -21.38
N ALA A 21 -12.51 -4.88 -20.23
CA ALA A 21 -13.56 -5.88 -20.01
C ALA A 21 -14.74 -5.74 -21.00
N ARG A 22 -15.15 -4.51 -21.32
CA ARG A 22 -16.24 -4.23 -22.27
C ARG A 22 -15.89 -4.59 -23.71
N HIS A 23 -14.60 -4.64 -24.05
CA HIS A 23 -14.12 -5.08 -25.35
C HIS A 23 -13.83 -6.60 -25.39
N GLY A 24 -14.20 -7.34 -24.37
CA GLY A 24 -14.08 -8.80 -24.31
C GLY A 24 -12.70 -9.29 -23.84
N HIS A 25 -11.84 -8.39 -23.36
CA HIS A 25 -10.52 -8.74 -22.84
C HIS A 25 -10.53 -8.84 -21.31
N GLN A 26 -9.50 -9.47 -20.79
CA GLN A 26 -9.23 -9.49 -19.36
C GLN A 26 -8.32 -8.33 -18.95
N ALA A 27 -8.45 -7.92 -17.70
CA ALA A 27 -7.61 -6.90 -17.10
C ALA A 27 -7.23 -7.28 -15.67
N VAL A 28 -6.06 -6.83 -15.21
CA VAL A 28 -5.60 -7.09 -13.85
C VAL A 28 -5.14 -5.80 -13.17
N MET A 29 -5.51 -5.63 -11.90
CA MET A 29 -5.03 -4.56 -11.04
C MET A 29 -4.31 -5.15 -9.85
N VAL A 30 -3.03 -4.80 -9.72
CA VAL A 30 -2.15 -5.30 -8.68
C VAL A 30 -1.89 -4.22 -7.64
N GLY A 31 -2.12 -4.54 -6.38
CA GLY A 31 -1.83 -3.69 -5.24
C GLY A 31 -0.78 -4.29 -4.30
N PRO A 32 0.04 -3.45 -3.62
CA PRO A 32 1.16 -3.92 -2.81
C PRO A 32 0.73 -4.63 -1.53
N THR A 33 -0.45 -4.34 -1.02
CA THR A 33 -0.96 -4.93 0.22
C THR A 33 -2.35 -5.50 0.05
N GLU A 34 -2.64 -6.53 0.82
CA GLU A 34 -3.94 -7.18 0.84
C GLU A 34 -5.07 -6.23 1.25
N ILE A 35 -4.79 -5.33 2.20
CA ILE A 35 -5.75 -4.32 2.66
C ILE A 35 -6.19 -3.43 1.50
N LEU A 36 -5.25 -2.94 0.69
CA LEU A 36 -5.55 -2.11 -0.48
C LEU A 36 -6.37 -2.87 -1.52
N VAL A 37 -5.98 -4.10 -1.83
CA VAL A 37 -6.67 -4.91 -2.84
C VAL A 37 -8.09 -5.28 -2.38
N LYS A 38 -8.27 -5.60 -1.10
CA LYS A 38 -9.60 -5.76 -0.49
C LYS A 38 -10.42 -4.47 -0.51
N GLN A 39 -9.76 -3.31 -0.37
CA GLN A 39 -10.43 -2.01 -0.50
C GLN A 39 -10.92 -1.78 -1.95
N TYR A 40 -10.13 -2.16 -2.97
CA TYR A 40 -10.59 -2.10 -4.37
C TYR A 40 -11.79 -3.01 -4.58
N ALA A 41 -11.73 -4.26 -4.14
CA ALA A 41 -12.84 -5.20 -4.24
C ALA A 41 -14.12 -4.66 -3.57
N ARG A 42 -14.01 -4.08 -2.37
CA ARG A 42 -15.15 -3.49 -1.65
C ARG A 42 -15.73 -2.24 -2.31
N SER A 43 -14.88 -1.38 -2.88
CA SER A 43 -15.33 -0.10 -3.45
C SER A 43 -15.72 -0.20 -4.92
N LEU A 44 -15.03 -1.03 -5.70
CA LEU A 44 -15.23 -1.17 -7.15
C LEU A 44 -16.08 -2.38 -7.52
N GLY A 45 -16.03 -3.47 -6.73
CA GLY A 45 -16.80 -4.69 -6.98
C GLY A 45 -18.28 -4.43 -7.19
N PRO A 46 -18.99 -3.73 -6.28
CA PRO A 46 -20.41 -3.40 -6.48
C PRO A 46 -20.71 -2.59 -7.74
N LEU A 47 -19.75 -1.80 -8.22
CA LEU A 47 -19.88 -1.08 -9.49
C LEU A 47 -19.72 -2.02 -10.68
N LEU A 48 -18.79 -2.97 -10.61
CA LEU A 48 -18.58 -4.00 -11.62
C LEU A 48 -19.81 -4.91 -11.73
N ASP A 49 -20.37 -5.35 -10.60
CA ASP A 49 -21.59 -6.15 -10.55
C ASP A 49 -22.76 -5.44 -11.24
N ARG A 50 -22.95 -4.14 -10.97
CA ARG A 50 -23.98 -3.31 -11.65
C ARG A 50 -23.72 -3.16 -13.15
N LEU A 51 -22.47 -3.21 -13.57
CA LEU A 51 -22.09 -3.18 -14.98
C LEU A 51 -22.13 -4.55 -15.65
N GLY A 52 -22.40 -5.62 -14.91
CA GLY A 52 -22.38 -6.99 -15.41
C GLY A 52 -20.98 -7.47 -15.81
N VAL A 53 -19.94 -6.92 -15.17
CA VAL A 53 -18.54 -7.29 -15.40
C VAL A 53 -18.09 -8.26 -14.32
N SER A 54 -17.67 -9.45 -14.73
CA SER A 54 -17.16 -10.49 -13.81
C SER A 54 -15.80 -10.11 -13.26
N TRP A 55 -15.59 -10.35 -11.96
CA TRP A 55 -14.32 -10.04 -11.30
C TRP A 55 -13.97 -11.06 -10.22
N CYS A 56 -12.71 -11.15 -9.86
CA CYS A 56 -12.22 -11.97 -8.75
C CYS A 56 -11.16 -11.26 -7.92
N LEU A 57 -10.87 -11.82 -6.75
CA LEU A 57 -9.86 -11.36 -5.81
C LEU A 57 -8.84 -12.48 -5.57
N LEU A 58 -7.55 -12.21 -5.80
CA LEU A 58 -6.45 -13.13 -5.54
C LEU A 58 -5.46 -12.54 -4.56
N THR A 59 -5.44 -13.08 -3.36
CA THR A 59 -4.50 -12.72 -2.29
C THR A 59 -3.94 -13.97 -1.62
N SER A 60 -2.94 -13.81 -0.75
CA SER A 60 -2.38 -14.94 0.02
C SER A 60 -3.40 -15.55 0.98
N THR A 61 -4.39 -14.79 1.43
CA THR A 61 -5.43 -15.26 2.35
C THR A 61 -6.72 -15.70 1.64
N THR A 62 -6.75 -15.72 0.31
CA THR A 62 -7.90 -16.26 -0.43
C THR A 62 -8.02 -17.76 -0.13
N PRO A 63 -9.21 -18.26 0.32
CA PRO A 63 -9.42 -19.67 0.59
C PRO A 63 -9.08 -20.54 -0.61
N THR A 64 -8.53 -21.73 -0.38
CA THR A 64 -8.02 -22.62 -1.44
C THR A 64 -9.07 -22.90 -2.51
N ASP A 65 -10.30 -23.25 -2.11
CA ASP A 65 -11.39 -23.57 -3.03
C ASP A 65 -11.83 -22.37 -3.88
N GLU A 66 -11.74 -21.14 -3.32
CA GLU A 66 -12.03 -19.91 -4.03
C GLU A 66 -10.89 -19.54 -4.97
N LYS A 67 -9.63 -19.73 -4.50
CA LYS A 67 -8.43 -19.53 -5.32
C LYS A 67 -8.46 -20.45 -6.54
N GLU A 68 -8.71 -21.75 -6.39
CA GLU A 68 -8.78 -22.71 -7.50
C GLU A 68 -9.87 -22.32 -8.51
N ARG A 69 -11.07 -21.99 -8.04
CA ARG A 69 -12.16 -21.52 -8.92
C ARG A 69 -11.78 -20.25 -9.67
N SER A 70 -11.13 -19.30 -9.01
CA SER A 70 -10.70 -18.06 -9.62
C SER A 70 -9.60 -18.29 -10.67
N LEU A 71 -8.65 -19.18 -10.38
CA LEU A 71 -7.59 -19.55 -11.32
C LEU A 71 -8.17 -20.19 -12.59
N GLN A 72 -9.09 -21.12 -12.43
CA GLN A 72 -9.77 -21.76 -13.56
C GLN A 72 -10.58 -20.74 -14.37
N ALA A 73 -11.38 -19.91 -13.71
CA ALA A 73 -12.21 -18.91 -14.37
C ALA A 73 -11.39 -17.85 -15.12
N LEU A 74 -10.19 -17.50 -14.61
CA LEU A 74 -9.25 -16.61 -15.30
C LEU A 74 -8.66 -17.29 -16.54
N ALA A 75 -8.23 -18.54 -16.42
CA ALA A 75 -7.66 -19.30 -17.54
C ALA A 75 -8.69 -19.57 -18.66
N GLU A 76 -9.97 -19.70 -18.31
CA GLU A 76 -11.08 -19.91 -19.25
C GLU A 76 -11.71 -18.59 -19.78
N GLY A 77 -11.23 -17.42 -19.31
CA GLY A 77 -11.77 -16.12 -19.73
C GLY A 77 -13.17 -15.79 -19.16
N GLN A 78 -13.63 -16.53 -18.16
CA GLN A 78 -14.93 -16.30 -17.52
C GLN A 78 -14.92 -15.09 -16.56
N VAL A 79 -13.75 -14.74 -16.07
CA VAL A 79 -13.50 -13.54 -15.23
C VAL A 79 -12.81 -12.49 -16.06
N SER A 80 -13.39 -11.30 -16.11
CA SER A 80 -12.89 -10.17 -16.90
C SER A 80 -11.88 -9.31 -16.12
N ILE A 81 -12.03 -9.15 -14.80
CA ILE A 81 -11.14 -8.32 -13.99
C ILE A 81 -10.63 -9.09 -12.78
N CYS A 82 -9.31 -9.08 -12.58
CA CYS A 82 -8.68 -9.63 -11.41
C CYS A 82 -8.09 -8.51 -10.54
N PHE A 83 -8.45 -8.45 -9.27
CA PHE A 83 -7.75 -7.68 -8.25
C PHE A 83 -6.82 -8.62 -7.48
N GLY A 84 -5.54 -8.29 -7.37
CA GLY A 84 -4.63 -9.19 -6.68
C GLY A 84 -3.42 -8.51 -6.06
N THR A 85 -2.76 -9.26 -5.17
CA THR A 85 -1.45 -8.93 -4.61
C THR A 85 -0.35 -9.70 -5.35
N HIS A 86 0.74 -10.01 -4.67
CA HIS A 86 1.81 -10.88 -5.18
C HIS A 86 1.33 -12.25 -5.68
N ALA A 87 0.17 -12.72 -5.22
CA ALA A 87 -0.43 -13.97 -5.68
C ALA A 87 -0.66 -14.02 -7.19
N VAL A 88 -0.85 -12.87 -7.84
CA VAL A 88 -1.05 -12.79 -9.30
C VAL A 88 0.23 -13.17 -10.09
N PHE A 89 1.39 -13.02 -9.47
CA PHE A 89 2.67 -13.38 -10.12
C PHE A 89 2.93 -14.88 -10.13
N GLU A 90 2.22 -15.66 -9.30
CA GLU A 90 2.40 -17.12 -9.23
C GLU A 90 2.24 -17.78 -10.62
N PRO A 91 3.06 -18.78 -10.96
CA PRO A 91 2.97 -19.47 -12.27
C PRO A 91 1.60 -20.11 -12.54
N SER A 92 0.85 -20.44 -11.48
CA SER A 92 -0.50 -21.02 -11.55
C SER A 92 -1.54 -20.05 -12.11
N VAL A 93 -1.31 -18.74 -12.05
CA VAL A 93 -2.21 -17.73 -12.61
C VAL A 93 -1.98 -17.64 -14.10
N GLN A 94 -3.02 -17.93 -14.88
CA GLN A 94 -3.04 -17.84 -16.34
C GLN A 94 -4.22 -16.97 -16.75
N PHE A 95 -4.05 -16.17 -17.79
CA PHE A 95 -5.10 -15.36 -18.41
C PHE A 95 -5.40 -15.92 -19.80
N ALA A 96 -6.67 -15.96 -20.18
CA ALA A 96 -7.07 -16.33 -21.54
C ALA A 96 -6.70 -15.23 -22.56
N ASP A 97 -6.97 -13.99 -22.22
CA ASP A 97 -6.69 -12.82 -23.08
C ASP A 97 -6.62 -11.52 -22.23
N CYS A 98 -5.49 -11.29 -21.57
CA CYS A 98 -5.29 -10.10 -20.74
C CYS A 98 -4.67 -8.97 -21.57
N SER A 99 -5.43 -7.91 -21.81
CA SER A 99 -4.99 -6.74 -22.58
C SER A 99 -4.63 -5.51 -21.75
N PHE A 100 -4.86 -5.53 -20.43
CA PHE A 100 -4.57 -4.38 -19.57
C PHE A 100 -4.04 -4.80 -18.20
N VAL A 101 -2.92 -4.23 -17.80
CA VAL A 101 -2.27 -4.45 -16.49
C VAL A 101 -2.11 -3.12 -15.77
N CYS A 102 -2.65 -3.03 -14.55
CA CYS A 102 -2.51 -1.87 -13.68
C CYS A 102 -1.69 -2.21 -12.44
N PHE A 103 -0.61 -1.49 -12.20
CA PHE A 103 0.17 -1.55 -10.96
C PHE A 103 -0.12 -0.31 -10.12
N ASP A 104 -0.64 -0.51 -8.90
CA ASP A 104 -0.71 0.56 -7.91
C ASP A 104 0.54 0.51 -7.03
N GLU A 105 1.13 1.68 -6.76
CA GLU A 105 2.41 1.84 -6.07
C GLU A 105 3.50 0.95 -6.67
N GLN A 106 3.73 1.09 -7.98
CA GLN A 106 4.64 0.28 -8.79
C GLN A 106 6.01 0.03 -8.14
N GLN A 107 6.54 1.01 -7.38
CA GLN A 107 7.84 0.92 -6.71
C GLN A 107 7.92 -0.19 -5.64
N ARG A 108 6.76 -0.72 -5.22
CA ARG A 108 6.67 -1.84 -4.28
C ARG A 108 6.84 -3.21 -4.93
N PHE A 109 6.98 -3.28 -6.25
CA PHE A 109 7.14 -4.53 -6.99
C PHE A 109 8.50 -4.59 -7.66
N GLY A 110 9.19 -5.71 -7.49
CA GLY A 110 10.46 -5.98 -8.16
C GLY A 110 10.32 -6.02 -9.69
N VAL A 111 11.42 -5.82 -10.39
CA VAL A 111 11.47 -5.88 -11.85
C VAL A 111 11.03 -7.26 -12.35
N GLU A 112 11.58 -8.33 -11.77
CA GLU A 112 11.26 -9.72 -12.14
C GLU A 112 9.78 -10.05 -11.96
N GLN A 113 9.14 -9.56 -10.89
CA GLN A 113 7.72 -9.77 -10.63
C GLN A 113 6.85 -9.11 -11.71
N ARG A 114 7.20 -7.89 -12.11
CA ARG A 114 6.47 -7.17 -13.15
C ARG A 114 6.64 -7.87 -14.51
N GLU A 115 7.85 -8.29 -14.84
CA GLU A 115 8.14 -9.04 -16.07
C GLU A 115 7.41 -10.37 -16.09
N ALA A 116 7.35 -11.11 -14.96
CA ALA A 116 6.60 -12.35 -14.86
C ALA A 116 5.10 -12.16 -15.15
N LEU A 117 4.49 -11.06 -14.69
CA LEU A 117 3.08 -10.78 -15.01
C LEU A 117 2.90 -10.38 -16.48
N LEU A 118 3.78 -9.54 -17.00
CA LEU A 118 3.71 -9.10 -18.40
C LEU A 118 3.96 -10.25 -19.38
N ALA A 119 4.77 -11.23 -19.00
CA ALA A 119 4.94 -12.46 -19.78
C ALA A 119 3.63 -13.28 -19.90
N LYS A 120 2.72 -13.17 -18.91
CA LYS A 120 1.39 -13.80 -18.95
C LYS A 120 0.33 -12.98 -19.72
N ALA A 121 0.64 -11.72 -20.02
CA ALA A 121 -0.23 -10.78 -20.71
C ALA A 121 0.54 -10.11 -21.87
N PRO A 122 0.95 -10.90 -22.90
CA PRO A 122 1.77 -10.38 -24.00
C PRO A 122 1.00 -9.31 -24.79
N GLY A 123 1.63 -8.15 -24.96
CA GLY A 123 1.01 -7.01 -25.67
C GLY A 123 0.00 -6.20 -24.85
N ALA A 124 -0.16 -6.47 -23.55
CA ALA A 124 -1.05 -5.70 -22.71
C ALA A 124 -0.56 -4.26 -22.53
N ASP A 125 -1.51 -3.33 -22.51
CA ASP A 125 -1.25 -1.96 -22.08
C ASP A 125 -0.98 -1.91 -20.57
N VAL A 126 0.00 -1.11 -20.15
CA VAL A 126 0.43 -1.03 -18.75
C VAL A 126 0.15 0.35 -18.18
N LEU A 127 -0.60 0.39 -17.09
CA LEU A 127 -0.79 1.58 -16.28
C LEU A 127 -0.06 1.43 -14.95
N SER A 128 0.93 2.26 -14.71
CA SER A 128 1.58 2.35 -13.40
C SER A 128 1.09 3.58 -12.66
N MET A 129 0.69 3.40 -11.41
CA MET A 129 0.22 4.47 -10.54
C MET A 129 1.15 4.68 -9.35
N SER A 130 1.35 5.91 -8.93
CA SER A 130 2.07 6.23 -7.70
C SER A 130 1.56 7.51 -7.06
N ALA A 131 1.53 7.53 -5.71
CA ALA A 131 1.23 8.71 -4.90
C ALA A 131 2.47 9.60 -4.72
N THR A 132 3.67 9.02 -4.81
CA THR A 132 4.91 9.76 -4.60
C THR A 132 5.27 10.53 -5.87
N PRO A 133 5.39 11.87 -5.80
CA PRO A 133 5.81 12.65 -6.94
C PRO A 133 7.29 12.38 -7.25
N ILE A 134 7.56 11.64 -8.31
CA ILE A 134 8.91 11.48 -8.82
C ILE A 134 9.25 12.70 -9.66
N PRO A 135 10.37 13.41 -9.44
CA PRO A 135 10.80 14.50 -10.29
C PRO A 135 10.79 14.07 -11.77
N ARG A 136 10.28 14.95 -12.65
CA ARG A 136 10.12 14.60 -14.08
C ARG A 136 11.42 14.12 -14.73
N SER A 137 12.55 14.69 -14.35
CA SER A 137 13.87 14.29 -14.85
C SER A 137 14.24 12.86 -14.43
N LEU A 138 13.95 12.49 -13.17
CA LEU A 138 14.18 11.15 -12.67
C LEU A 138 13.19 10.15 -13.29
N ALA A 139 11.94 10.53 -13.43
CA ALA A 139 10.94 9.70 -14.09
C ALA A 139 11.31 9.40 -15.55
N LEU A 140 11.82 10.37 -16.30
CA LEU A 140 12.32 10.18 -17.67
C LEU A 140 13.56 9.27 -17.70
N ALA A 141 14.46 9.42 -16.73
CA ALA A 141 15.66 8.57 -16.62
C ALA A 141 15.32 7.11 -16.29
N LEU A 142 14.33 6.89 -15.41
CA LEU A 142 13.95 5.55 -14.95
C LEU A 142 12.98 4.83 -15.90
N TYR A 143 12.08 5.57 -16.55
CA TYR A 143 10.98 4.99 -17.35
C TYR A 143 11.09 5.23 -18.85
N GLY A 144 12.14 5.93 -19.29
CA GLY A 144 12.46 6.09 -20.70
C GLY A 144 11.30 6.66 -21.53
N THR A 145 10.71 5.83 -22.38
CA THR A 145 9.64 6.19 -23.32
C THR A 145 8.23 6.18 -22.72
N THR A 146 8.07 5.93 -21.40
CA THR A 146 6.75 5.86 -20.77
C THR A 146 6.07 7.22 -20.74
N ALA A 147 4.83 7.30 -21.23
CA ALA A 147 4.00 8.50 -21.15
C ALA A 147 3.59 8.78 -19.67
N ILE A 148 3.82 10.02 -19.22
CA ILE A 148 3.52 10.41 -17.84
C ILE A 148 2.33 11.36 -17.83
N SER A 149 1.27 10.97 -17.08
CA SER A 149 0.09 11.80 -16.81
C SER A 149 0.02 12.19 -15.35
N TYR A 150 -0.36 13.43 -15.06
CA TYR A 150 -0.46 13.97 -13.70
C TYR A 150 -1.90 14.34 -13.34
N LEU A 151 -2.40 13.84 -12.24
CA LEU A 151 -3.61 14.33 -11.59
C LEU A 151 -3.25 15.40 -10.57
N ARG A 152 -3.41 16.68 -10.94
CA ARG A 152 -2.89 17.81 -10.17
C ARG A 152 -3.83 18.32 -9.06
N ARG A 153 -5.12 17.96 -9.09
CA ARG A 153 -6.12 18.46 -8.16
C ARG A 153 -6.95 17.31 -7.61
N SER A 154 -7.13 17.29 -6.28
CA SER A 154 -8.14 16.46 -5.65
C SER A 154 -9.50 17.16 -5.79
N PRO A 155 -10.55 16.45 -6.23
CA PRO A 155 -11.90 17.02 -6.31
C PRO A 155 -12.45 17.41 -4.93
N GLN A 156 -11.91 16.87 -3.85
CA GLN A 156 -12.45 17.00 -2.49
C GLN A 156 -11.69 17.94 -1.55
N ILE A 157 -10.46 18.39 -1.90
CA ILE A 157 -9.65 19.15 -0.95
C ILE A 157 -9.86 20.65 -1.14
N LYS A 158 -10.80 21.21 -0.36
CA LYS A 158 -10.86 22.66 -0.06
C LYS A 158 -10.17 23.02 1.26
N SER A 159 -9.70 22.06 2.04
CA SER A 159 -9.07 22.32 3.35
C SER A 159 -7.57 22.57 3.19
N SER A 160 -7.08 23.64 3.82
CA SER A 160 -5.66 23.88 3.99
C SER A 160 -5.09 22.79 4.91
N ARG A 161 -4.04 22.09 4.46
CA ARG A 161 -3.28 21.20 5.32
C ARG A 161 -2.30 22.02 6.13
N THR A 162 -2.28 21.84 7.44
CA THR A 162 -1.29 22.43 8.34
C THR A 162 -0.44 21.31 8.91
N THR A 163 0.87 21.42 8.80
CA THR A 163 1.81 20.50 9.42
C THR A 163 2.55 21.24 10.52
N THR A 164 2.51 20.69 11.73
CA THR A 164 3.23 21.24 12.89
C THR A 164 4.21 20.19 13.40
N VAL A 165 5.47 20.57 13.56
CA VAL A 165 6.51 19.72 14.16
C VAL A 165 6.65 20.15 15.61
N LEU A 166 6.47 19.21 16.53
CA LEU A 166 6.58 19.44 17.97
C LEU A 166 7.71 18.59 18.55
N PRO A 167 8.51 19.11 19.49
CA PRO A 167 9.42 18.28 20.25
C PRO A 167 8.65 17.29 21.13
N PHE A 168 9.25 16.17 21.46
CA PHE A 168 8.60 15.12 22.28
C PHE A 168 8.12 15.63 23.65
N THR A 169 8.76 16.66 24.18
CA THR A 169 8.39 17.31 25.44
C THR A 169 7.07 18.08 25.36
N GLU A 170 6.56 18.34 24.16
CA GLU A 170 5.31 19.06 23.89
C GLU A 170 4.20 18.16 23.35
N GLU A 171 4.27 16.87 23.62
CA GLU A 171 3.28 15.88 23.18
C GLU A 171 1.84 16.24 23.61
N GLY A 172 1.69 16.88 24.76
CA GLY A 172 0.41 17.38 25.27
C GLY A 172 -0.30 18.33 24.28
N VAL A 173 0.45 19.17 23.57
CA VAL A 173 -0.11 20.09 22.55
C VAL A 173 -0.70 19.31 21.38
N ALA A 174 -0.06 18.19 20.98
CA ALA A 174 -0.60 17.31 19.93
C ALA A 174 -1.92 16.67 20.38
N TYR A 175 -1.99 16.17 21.61
CA TYR A 175 -3.24 15.59 22.15
C TYR A 175 -4.35 16.60 22.32
N ASP A 176 -4.05 17.85 22.66
CA ASP A 176 -5.06 18.90 22.72
C ASP A 176 -5.65 19.22 21.34
N ALA A 177 -4.81 19.20 20.29
CA ALA A 177 -5.29 19.32 18.92
C ALA A 177 -6.17 18.13 18.51
N VAL A 178 -5.81 16.91 18.93
CA VAL A 178 -6.63 15.69 18.70
C VAL A 178 -7.97 15.81 19.44
N ARG A 179 -8.00 16.24 20.72
CA ARG A 179 -9.24 16.45 21.47
C ARG A 179 -10.16 17.46 20.78
N ALA A 180 -9.56 18.56 20.30
CA ALA A 180 -10.32 19.57 19.56
C ALA A 180 -10.90 19.02 18.25
N ALA A 181 -10.19 18.14 17.53
CA ALA A 181 -10.70 17.49 16.33
C ALA A 181 -11.85 16.53 16.65
N LEU A 182 -11.67 15.67 17.65
CA LEU A 182 -12.70 14.71 18.10
C LEU A 182 -13.98 15.43 18.57
N SER A 183 -13.86 16.56 19.28
CA SER A 183 -15.03 17.34 19.71
C SER A 183 -15.84 17.93 18.55
N ARG A 184 -15.24 18.06 17.36
CA ARG A 184 -15.91 18.46 16.12
C ARG A 184 -16.48 17.27 15.32
N GLY A 185 -16.34 16.03 15.84
CA GLY A 185 -16.74 14.81 15.15
C GLY A 185 -15.76 14.37 14.07
N GLU A 186 -14.53 14.89 14.06
CA GLU A 186 -13.47 14.52 13.14
C GLU A 186 -12.75 13.25 13.63
N GLN A 187 -11.95 12.63 12.77
CA GLN A 187 -11.15 11.44 13.10
C GLN A 187 -9.68 11.84 13.26
N ALA A 188 -8.98 11.15 14.13
CA ALA A 188 -7.55 11.28 14.33
C ALA A 188 -6.86 9.91 14.15
N TYR A 189 -5.66 9.92 13.59
CA TYR A 189 -4.82 8.73 13.46
C TYR A 189 -3.52 9.00 14.20
N VAL A 190 -3.18 8.10 15.13
CA VAL A 190 -1.88 8.06 15.79
C VAL A 190 -1.07 6.96 15.14
N VAL A 191 0.08 7.31 14.56
CA VAL A 191 0.94 6.36 13.85
C VAL A 191 2.19 6.11 14.70
N CYS A 192 2.41 4.85 15.04
CA CYS A 192 3.59 4.38 15.77
C CYS A 192 4.46 3.52 14.86
N PRO A 193 5.80 3.57 14.99
CA PRO A 193 6.70 2.82 14.11
C PRO A 193 6.67 1.31 14.39
N LEU A 194 6.30 0.89 15.61
CA LEU A 194 6.26 -0.50 16.04
C LEU A 194 4.84 -0.92 16.45
N ILE A 195 4.46 -2.18 16.21
CA ILE A 195 3.16 -2.72 16.64
C ILE A 195 3.22 -3.15 18.11
N GLY A 196 4.23 -3.93 18.48
CA GLY A 196 4.45 -4.43 19.85
C GLY A 196 5.94 -4.41 20.19
N ILE A 197 6.28 -4.62 21.46
CA ILE A 197 7.68 -4.84 21.86
C ILE A 197 8.00 -6.30 21.50
N PRO A 198 9.12 -6.58 20.81
CA PRO A 198 9.57 -7.94 20.59
C PRO A 198 9.77 -8.60 21.97
N THR A 199 8.95 -9.60 22.31
CA THR A 199 9.20 -10.42 23.49
C THR A 199 10.40 -11.32 23.23
N LYS A 200 11.33 -11.43 24.20
CA LYS A 200 12.54 -12.27 24.14
C LYS A 200 12.28 -13.72 23.69
N ASP A 201 11.06 -14.21 23.81
CA ASP A 201 10.67 -15.56 23.44
C ASP A 201 10.53 -15.79 21.91
N LEU A 202 10.48 -14.73 21.09
CA LEU A 202 10.51 -14.84 19.62
C LEU A 202 11.93 -14.86 19.05
N LEU A 203 12.95 -14.56 19.88
CA LEU A 203 14.36 -14.53 19.50
C LEU A 203 15.08 -15.87 19.77
N ALA A 204 14.36 -16.92 20.17
CA ALA A 204 14.92 -18.25 20.46
C ALA A 204 14.91 -19.22 19.27
N SER A 205 14.94 -18.72 18.04
CA SER A 205 15.22 -19.52 16.85
C SER A 205 16.53 -19.05 16.21
N ASP A 206 17.60 -19.74 16.62
CA ASP A 206 18.87 -20.00 15.93
C ASP A 206 19.25 -19.04 14.78
N GLU A 207 19.71 -17.82 15.13
CA GLU A 207 20.85 -17.11 14.52
C GLU A 207 20.99 -15.78 15.28
N GLU A 208 22.18 -15.54 15.82
CA GLU A 208 22.54 -14.32 16.59
C GLU A 208 22.64 -13.10 15.64
N GLU A 209 21.51 -12.57 15.19
CA GLU A 209 21.47 -11.19 14.68
C GLU A 209 21.24 -10.25 15.86
N SER A 210 22.12 -9.26 16.04
CA SER A 210 22.07 -8.31 17.15
C SER A 210 20.80 -7.44 17.05
N GLU A 211 20.25 -7.04 18.21
CA GLU A 211 19.06 -6.15 18.28
C GLU A 211 19.25 -4.86 17.46
N ASP A 212 20.49 -4.41 17.30
CA ASP A 212 20.87 -3.23 16.55
C ASP A 212 20.69 -3.42 15.02
N GLU A 213 20.93 -4.63 14.48
CA GLU A 213 20.73 -4.93 13.05
C GLU A 213 19.27 -5.00 12.66
N GLN A 214 18.38 -5.48 13.53
CA GLN A 214 16.93 -5.51 13.26
C GLN A 214 16.31 -4.11 13.29
N ILE A 215 16.81 -3.24 14.17
CA ILE A 215 16.40 -1.82 14.22
C ILE A 215 16.93 -1.09 12.97
N GLU A 216 18.14 -1.37 12.53
CA GLU A 216 18.73 -0.78 11.34
C GLU A 216 17.99 -1.21 10.07
N TYR A 217 17.57 -2.47 9.95
CA TYR A 217 16.73 -2.97 8.86
C TYR A 217 15.36 -2.26 8.82
N ALA A 218 14.72 -2.08 9.97
CA ALA A 218 13.45 -1.38 10.06
C ALA A 218 13.60 0.10 9.68
N LEU A 219 14.67 0.77 10.10
CA LEU A 219 14.95 2.17 9.78
C LEU A 219 15.24 2.38 8.29
N VAL A 220 15.99 1.47 7.67
CA VAL A 220 16.27 1.48 6.23
C VAL A 220 14.99 1.25 5.41
N GLU A 221 14.13 0.34 5.84
CA GLU A 221 12.84 0.08 5.18
C GLU A 221 11.89 1.29 5.23
N PHE A 222 11.98 2.11 6.29
CA PHE A 222 11.21 3.35 6.42
C PHE A 222 11.91 4.59 5.83
N GLY A 223 13.12 4.44 5.25
CA GLY A 223 13.86 5.54 4.60
C GLY A 223 14.39 6.59 5.59
N LEU A 224 14.63 6.19 6.84
CA LEU A 224 15.28 7.01 7.84
C LEU A 224 16.79 6.74 7.78
N GLU A 225 17.59 7.77 7.46
CA GLU A 225 19.05 7.64 7.39
C GLU A 225 19.62 7.30 8.78
N SER A 226 20.55 6.35 8.82
CA SER A 226 21.19 5.84 10.04
C SER A 226 22.05 6.89 10.80
N ASP A 227 22.37 8.01 10.19
CA ASP A 227 23.19 9.07 10.79
C ASP A 227 22.54 9.79 11.99
N ALA A 228 21.25 9.59 12.25
CA ALA A 228 20.56 10.11 13.42
C ALA A 228 20.73 9.26 14.69
N PHE A 229 21.35 8.09 14.57
CA PHE A 229 21.47 7.09 15.65
C PHE A 229 22.93 6.72 15.99
N ASN A 230 23.84 7.66 15.95
CA ASN A 230 25.19 7.42 16.45
C ASN A 230 25.17 7.30 17.99
N THR A 231 25.14 6.04 18.47
CA THR A 231 24.92 5.65 19.88
C THR A 231 26.17 5.77 20.77
N GLU A 232 27.27 6.37 20.31
CA GLU A 232 28.52 6.41 21.12
C GLU A 232 28.53 7.43 22.26
N THR A 233 27.45 8.21 22.50
CA THR A 233 27.44 9.23 23.58
C THR A 233 26.25 9.18 24.54
N ALA A 234 25.38 8.17 24.51
CA ALA A 234 24.26 8.07 25.43
C ALA A 234 24.53 7.00 26.50
N GLY A 235 24.95 7.47 27.67
CA GLY A 235 25.05 6.63 28.87
C GLY A 235 23.71 5.95 29.20
N SER A 236 23.82 4.76 29.81
CA SER A 236 22.79 3.84 30.30
C SER A 236 21.51 4.51 30.84
N GLY A 237 20.54 4.82 30.00
CA GLY A 237 19.26 5.40 30.43
C GLY A 237 18.28 5.81 29.32
N GLN A 238 18.58 5.62 28.04
CA GLN A 238 17.70 5.98 26.94
C GLN A 238 17.28 4.75 26.10
N ALA A 239 16.89 3.67 26.77
CA ALA A 239 16.24 2.57 26.08
C ALA A 239 14.90 3.05 25.49
N SER A 240 14.81 2.95 24.19
CA SER A 240 13.65 3.13 23.30
C SER A 240 12.77 4.36 23.54
N ARG A 241 13.02 5.43 22.79
CA ARG A 241 12.11 6.58 22.65
C ARG A 241 10.86 6.25 21.82
N PHE A 242 10.75 5.03 21.30
CA PHE A 242 9.61 4.60 20.49
C PHE A 242 8.67 3.74 21.32
N THR A 243 7.46 4.22 21.52
CA THR A 243 6.40 3.45 22.15
C THR A 243 5.70 2.62 21.08
N ALA A 244 5.57 1.31 21.32
CA ALA A 244 4.82 0.44 20.42
C ALA A 244 3.33 0.84 20.37
N ALA A 245 2.67 0.60 19.25
CA ALA A 245 1.28 1.01 19.04
C ALA A 245 0.32 0.45 20.10
N GLU A 246 0.54 -0.78 20.55
CA GLU A 246 -0.27 -1.42 21.60
C GLU A 246 -0.14 -0.70 22.94
N GLN A 247 1.08 -0.41 23.36
CA GLN A 247 1.33 0.34 24.61
C GLN A 247 0.81 1.76 24.53
N HIS A 248 0.99 2.40 23.37
CA HIS A 248 0.51 3.76 23.16
C HIS A 248 -1.02 3.82 23.18
N ALA A 249 -1.70 2.81 22.65
CA ALA A 249 -3.15 2.68 22.72
C ALA A 249 -3.65 2.58 24.16
N GLU A 250 -2.98 1.79 25.03
CA GLU A 250 -3.31 1.68 26.44
C GLU A 250 -3.15 3.01 27.18
N ILE A 251 -2.05 3.75 26.90
CA ILE A 251 -1.82 5.08 27.47
C ILE A 251 -2.92 6.05 27.01
N LEU A 252 -3.25 6.05 25.74
CA LEU A 252 -4.28 6.92 25.18
C LEU A 252 -5.65 6.63 25.79
N GLN A 253 -6.05 5.37 25.92
CA GLN A 253 -7.32 4.98 26.53
C GLN A 253 -7.38 5.25 28.03
N GLY A 254 -6.27 5.03 28.76
CA GLY A 254 -6.26 5.15 30.22
C GLY A 254 -6.01 6.58 30.75
N GLN A 255 -5.24 7.38 30.02
CA GLN A 255 -4.72 8.66 30.54
C GLN A 255 -5.11 9.89 29.70
N VAL A 256 -5.27 9.71 28.40
CA VAL A 256 -5.44 10.85 27.47
C VAL A 256 -6.88 11.00 26.99
N PHE A 257 -7.55 9.91 26.67
CA PHE A 257 -8.94 9.86 26.15
C PHE A 257 -9.73 8.78 26.89
N PRO A 258 -9.99 8.96 28.20
CA PRO A 258 -10.74 8.00 29.03
C PRO A 258 -12.20 7.85 28.59
#